data_8ef61e042cdedfcf9cb9b9ff6661cece
#
_entry.id   8ef61e042cdedfcf9cb9b9ff6661cece
#
_cell.length_a   1.000
_cell.length_b   1.000
_cell.length_c   1.000
_cell.angle_alpha   90.00
_cell.angle_beta   90.00
_cell.angle_gamma   90.00
#
_symmetry.space_group_name_H-M   'P 1'
#
loop_
_entity.id
_entity.type
_entity.pdbx_description
1 polymer ?
#
loop_
_entity_poly.entity_id
_entity_poly.type
_entity_poly.pdbx_seq_one_letter_code
_entity_poly.pdbx_strand_id
1 'polypeptide(L)'
;EYIVTVWNTSEMKISGTATVEFNFPVEEDFENFAVIDEQGREAVFDVIRKDAYCMKTTSPINLPGQIDCDSYLVKLAVDEIEPMSYRTYVVKKIDGKCKVVDEQEVAAKEIKLENDLFMVEVNEMGEISVTDKKQNNTYVNCIRIEDMGEKGNSYIHYDVENDVPIVTDGIKPKNSVLKDTDIEKSCVLRYTLNLPTHLDIETLTRSEEMVENIVEIKLSLIKGKPWIDIECAVDNKAKDHRLRILFDTGMTTDYTTSLIPFDTIERDRREVLKKVSNGTQPNSGLIHIEENGSGIGIMNEGLYEYEHLLNDRGTIAVTLIRSVGMISNLPDRHQRNTMKNIDSQCIGKYTLHLGLTFAKGEADMQVSELVRRTKIFQNGLIGYFQPYSEKKFTGGR
;
A
#
# COMPACT_ATOMS: atom_id res chain seq x y z
N GLU A 1 -1.12 34.32 9.45
CA GLU A 1 -0.95 32.99 10.04
C GLU A 1 -1.45 31.96 9.05
N TYR A 2 -0.69 30.90 8.85
CA TYR A 2 -1.05 29.76 8.03
C TYR A 2 -1.68 28.68 8.90
N ILE A 3 -2.65 27.99 8.35
CA ILE A 3 -3.44 27.00 9.09
C ILE A 3 -3.42 25.66 8.35
N VAL A 4 -3.25 24.59 9.10
CA VAL A 4 -3.44 23.22 8.63
C VAL A 4 -4.64 22.63 9.35
N THR A 5 -5.57 22.07 8.60
CA THR A 5 -6.69 21.32 9.16
C THR A 5 -6.57 19.85 8.74
N VAL A 6 -6.61 18.96 9.70
CA VAL A 6 -6.59 17.52 9.48
C VAL A 6 -7.96 16.95 9.84
N TRP A 7 -8.59 16.29 8.88
CA TRP A 7 -9.94 15.75 8.99
C TRP A 7 -9.91 14.24 9.20
N ASN A 8 -10.73 13.79 10.12
CA ASN A 8 -11.14 12.41 10.26
C ASN A 8 -12.57 12.28 9.71
N THR A 9 -12.71 11.73 8.52
CA THR A 9 -14.02 11.54 7.87
C THR A 9 -14.65 10.19 8.18
N SER A 10 -14.02 9.39 9.03
CA SER A 10 -14.53 8.08 9.43
C SER A 10 -15.44 8.16 10.67
N GLU A 11 -16.18 7.10 10.89
CA GLU A 11 -16.99 6.90 12.11
C GLU A 11 -16.18 6.44 13.32
N MET A 12 -14.85 6.44 13.23
CA MET A 12 -13.94 5.92 14.26
C MET A 12 -12.92 6.96 14.67
N LYS A 13 -12.44 6.87 15.91
CA LYS A 13 -11.31 7.66 16.39
C LYS A 13 -10.03 7.18 15.72
N ILE A 14 -9.25 8.10 15.12
CA ILE A 14 -8.01 7.80 14.38
C ILE A 14 -6.83 8.58 14.95
N SER A 15 -5.72 7.86 15.16
CA SER A 15 -4.37 8.40 15.28
C SER A 15 -3.55 7.95 14.07
N GLY A 16 -2.59 8.74 13.64
CA GLY A 16 -1.73 8.36 12.53
C GLY A 16 -1.00 9.54 11.92
N THR A 17 -0.90 9.58 10.62
CA THR A 17 -0.24 10.66 9.91
C THR A 17 -1.15 11.24 8.82
N ALA A 18 -1.02 12.54 8.58
CA ALA A 18 -1.60 13.23 7.44
C ALA A 18 -0.49 13.78 6.56
N THR A 19 -0.59 13.58 5.25
CA THR A 19 0.32 14.20 4.28
C THR A 19 -0.32 15.46 3.75
N VAL A 20 0.39 16.59 3.84
CA VAL A 20 -0.12 17.91 3.50
C VAL A 20 0.93 18.70 2.73
N GLU A 21 0.54 19.39 1.70
CA GLU A 21 1.39 20.26 0.93
C GLU A 21 1.25 21.70 1.44
N PHE A 22 2.36 22.27 1.98
CA PHE A 22 2.43 23.65 2.47
C PHE A 22 3.00 24.54 1.38
N ASN A 23 2.28 25.57 0.97
CA ASN A 23 2.68 26.48 -0.07
C ASN A 23 2.85 27.90 0.52
N PHE A 24 4.10 28.34 0.65
CA PHE A 24 4.43 29.68 1.17
C PHE A 24 4.90 30.57 0.04
N PRO A 25 4.36 31.82 -0.11
CA PRO A 25 4.91 32.78 -1.03
C PRO A 25 6.40 32.98 -0.84
N VAL A 26 7.18 32.95 -1.92
CA VAL A 26 8.65 33.12 -1.87
C VAL A 26 9.04 34.43 -1.16
N GLU A 27 8.24 35.50 -1.31
CA GLU A 27 8.47 36.81 -0.69
C GLU A 27 8.43 36.78 0.85
N GLU A 28 7.76 35.75 1.44
CA GLU A 28 7.66 35.62 2.90
C GLU A 28 8.85 34.89 3.52
N ASP A 29 9.71 34.29 2.69
CA ASP A 29 10.93 33.61 3.10
C ASP A 29 10.72 32.59 4.24
N PHE A 30 9.79 31.65 4.03
CA PHE A 30 9.50 30.55 4.97
C PHE A 30 10.51 29.41 4.76
N GLU A 31 11.74 29.59 5.21
CA GLU A 31 12.76 28.54 5.12
C GLU A 31 12.63 27.48 6.23
N ASN A 32 11.96 27.81 7.35
CA ASN A 32 11.70 26.92 8.46
C ASN A 32 10.40 27.27 9.18
N PHE A 33 9.74 26.27 9.77
CA PHE A 33 8.45 26.46 10.43
C PHE A 33 8.22 25.45 11.55
N ALA A 34 7.36 25.83 12.49
CA ALA A 34 6.79 24.94 13.50
C ALA A 34 5.29 24.77 13.23
N VAL A 35 4.76 23.58 13.52
CA VAL A 35 3.33 23.24 13.43
C VAL A 35 2.80 23.08 14.85
N ILE A 36 1.86 23.94 15.25
CA ILE A 36 1.45 24.08 16.65
C ILE A 36 -0.05 23.79 16.78
N ASP A 37 -0.40 22.92 17.70
CA ASP A 37 -1.80 22.55 17.98
C ASP A 37 -2.54 23.64 18.79
N GLU A 38 -3.84 23.40 19.02
CA GLU A 38 -4.71 24.31 19.77
C GLU A 38 -4.30 24.49 21.25
N GLN A 39 -3.53 23.57 21.81
CA GLN A 39 -2.99 23.62 23.17
C GLN A 39 -1.62 24.29 23.23
N GLY A 40 -1.07 24.72 22.09
CA GLY A 40 0.25 25.33 21.99
C GLY A 40 1.40 24.33 21.97
N ARG A 41 1.13 23.04 21.77
CA ARG A 41 2.14 21.99 21.66
C ARG A 41 2.63 21.90 20.23
N GLU A 42 3.93 21.73 20.06
CA GLU A 42 4.52 21.50 18.74
C GLU A 42 4.25 20.06 18.27
N ALA A 43 3.71 19.94 17.07
CA ALA A 43 3.47 18.66 16.45
C ALA A 43 4.73 18.14 15.76
N VAL A 44 4.96 16.84 15.80
CA VAL A 44 6.08 16.19 15.12
C VAL A 44 5.73 16.03 13.64
N PHE A 45 6.64 16.42 12.75
CA PHE A 45 6.46 16.28 11.33
C PHE A 45 7.77 16.01 10.59
N ASP A 46 7.67 15.38 9.43
CA ASP A 46 8.74 15.18 8.47
C ASP A 46 8.50 16.05 7.24
N VAL A 47 9.52 16.75 6.75
CA VAL A 47 9.50 17.35 5.43
C VAL A 47 10.02 16.35 4.42
N ILE A 48 9.14 15.84 3.57
CA ILE A 48 9.47 14.79 2.59
C ILE A 48 10.15 15.41 1.36
N ARG A 49 9.68 16.59 0.93
CA ARG A 49 10.14 17.25 -0.31
C ARG A 49 9.95 18.74 -0.20
N LYS A 50 10.85 19.51 -0.83
CA LYS A 50 10.72 20.92 -1.08
C LYS A 50 10.86 21.19 -2.57
N ASP A 51 9.88 21.86 -3.18
CA ASP A 51 9.85 22.21 -4.60
C ASP A 51 9.46 23.69 -4.79
N ALA A 52 9.77 24.23 -5.97
CA ALA A 52 9.18 25.48 -6.43
C ALA A 52 7.79 25.18 -7.02
N TYR A 53 6.82 26.00 -6.63
CA TYR A 53 5.42 25.87 -7.08
C TYR A 53 4.86 27.24 -7.48
N CYS A 54 4.08 27.28 -8.56
CA CYS A 54 3.37 28.49 -8.96
C CYS A 54 1.87 28.31 -8.68
N MET A 55 1.41 28.95 -7.60
CA MET A 55 0.01 28.94 -7.20
C MET A 55 -0.79 29.88 -8.10
N LYS A 56 -1.82 29.33 -8.74
CA LYS A 56 -2.78 30.13 -9.51
C LYS A 56 -3.88 30.64 -8.60
N THR A 57 -4.08 31.96 -8.58
CA THR A 57 -5.14 32.61 -7.82
C THR A 57 -6.27 33.03 -8.76
N THR A 58 -7.50 32.79 -8.34
CA THR A 58 -8.69 33.28 -9.04
C THR A 58 -9.33 34.40 -8.22
N SER A 59 -9.71 35.49 -8.89
CA SER A 59 -10.43 36.58 -8.27
C SER A 59 -11.76 36.79 -9.00
N PRO A 60 -12.87 36.97 -8.29
CA PRO A 60 -14.15 37.27 -8.94
C PRO A 60 -14.21 38.68 -9.55
N ILE A 61 -13.27 39.53 -9.22
CA ILE A 61 -13.26 40.97 -9.62
C ILE A 61 -12.00 41.37 -10.39
N ASN A 62 -10.97 40.53 -10.45
CA ASN A 62 -9.70 40.80 -11.13
C ASN A 62 -9.30 39.66 -12.06
N LEU A 63 -8.30 39.92 -12.91
CA LEU A 63 -7.67 38.86 -13.70
C LEU A 63 -7.05 37.79 -12.80
N PRO A 64 -6.95 36.53 -13.26
CA PRO A 64 -6.21 35.49 -12.55
C PRO A 64 -4.78 35.94 -12.28
N GLY A 65 -4.33 35.71 -11.07
CA GLY A 65 -2.96 35.98 -10.65
C GLY A 65 -2.13 34.71 -10.52
N GLN A 66 -0.83 34.90 -10.36
CA GLN A 66 0.14 33.87 -10.06
C GLN A 66 1.00 34.31 -8.86
N ILE A 67 1.26 33.38 -7.96
CA ILE A 67 2.11 33.59 -6.79
C ILE A 67 3.17 32.49 -6.81
N ASP A 68 4.44 32.86 -6.88
CA ASP A 68 5.54 31.93 -6.75
C ASP A 68 5.69 31.51 -5.29
N CYS A 69 5.69 30.23 -5.03
CA CYS A 69 5.73 29.64 -3.70
C CYS A 69 6.87 28.63 -3.56
N ASP A 70 7.42 28.54 -2.34
CA ASP A 70 8.11 27.36 -1.87
C ASP A 70 7.05 26.35 -1.38
N SER A 71 7.04 25.16 -1.98
CA SER A 71 6.11 24.07 -1.65
C SER A 71 6.82 22.99 -0.85
N TYR A 72 6.28 22.66 0.32
CA TYR A 72 6.81 21.63 1.19
C TYR A 72 5.80 20.50 1.33
N LEU A 73 6.15 19.30 0.92
CA LEU A 73 5.36 18.11 1.22
C LEU A 73 5.69 17.63 2.62
N VAL A 74 4.73 17.72 3.52
CA VAL A 74 4.90 17.46 4.96
C VAL A 74 4.08 16.24 5.37
N LYS A 75 4.69 15.31 6.08
CA LYS A 75 3.99 14.23 6.80
C LYS A 75 3.90 14.62 8.27
N LEU A 76 2.69 14.94 8.73
CA LEU A 76 2.38 15.39 10.08
C LEU A 76 1.89 14.22 10.92
N ALA A 77 2.51 13.98 12.09
CA ALA A 77 1.97 13.05 13.08
C ALA A 77 0.78 13.68 13.79
N VAL A 78 -0.30 12.93 13.88
CA VAL A 78 -1.58 13.40 14.43
C VAL A 78 -2.02 12.45 15.53
N ASP A 79 -2.20 13.00 16.71
CA ASP A 79 -2.85 12.29 17.81
C ASP A 79 -4.34 12.09 17.51
N GLU A 80 -5.02 11.34 18.36
CA GLU A 80 -6.43 10.98 18.21
C GLU A 80 -7.33 12.13 17.75
N ILE A 81 -7.99 11.95 16.61
CA ILE A 81 -9.10 12.78 16.16
C ILE A 81 -10.40 11.99 16.31
N GLU A 82 -11.40 12.60 16.96
CA GLU A 82 -12.70 12.00 17.13
C GLU A 82 -13.39 11.70 15.78
N PRO A 83 -14.38 10.79 15.75
CA PRO A 83 -15.17 10.50 14.56
C PRO A 83 -15.79 11.74 13.94
N MET A 84 -15.81 11.82 12.58
CA MET A 84 -16.45 12.91 11.83
C MET A 84 -16.04 14.29 12.33
N SER A 85 -14.77 14.46 12.69
CA SER A 85 -14.21 15.65 13.31
C SER A 85 -12.90 16.08 12.64
N TYR A 86 -12.32 17.14 13.13
CA TYR A 86 -11.05 17.67 12.63
C TYR A 86 -10.19 18.24 13.75
N ARG A 87 -8.91 18.42 13.47
CA ARG A 87 -7.98 19.15 14.31
C ARG A 87 -7.29 20.22 13.48
N THR A 88 -7.07 21.38 14.09
CA THR A 88 -6.43 22.52 13.43
C THR A 88 -5.09 22.81 14.06
N TYR A 89 -4.12 23.17 13.22
CA TYR A 89 -2.78 23.55 13.60
C TYR A 89 -2.45 24.91 13.01
N VAL A 90 -1.67 25.69 13.73
CA VAL A 90 -1.10 26.95 13.23
C VAL A 90 0.34 26.70 12.80
N VAL A 91 0.68 27.14 11.59
CA VAL A 91 2.05 27.07 11.08
C VAL A 91 2.72 28.41 11.29
N LYS A 92 3.82 28.41 12.04
CA LYS A 92 4.59 29.61 12.39
C LYS A 92 5.98 29.53 11.80
N LYS A 93 6.44 30.65 11.21
CA LYS A 93 7.82 30.80 10.79
C LYS A 93 8.74 30.80 12.02
N ILE A 94 9.84 30.05 11.93
CA ILE A 94 10.91 29.99 12.92
C ILE A 94 12.26 30.20 12.23
N ASP A 95 13.31 30.51 12.99
CA ASP A 95 14.66 30.70 12.45
C ASP A 95 15.25 29.36 11.95
N GLY A 96 16.18 29.48 10.97
CA GLY A 96 16.91 28.35 10.40
C GLY A 96 16.33 27.82 9.11
N LYS A 97 16.75 26.62 8.74
CA LYS A 97 16.27 25.90 7.54
C LYS A 97 15.70 24.55 7.95
N CYS A 98 14.51 24.23 7.48
CA CYS A 98 13.97 22.90 7.69
C CYS A 98 14.77 21.87 6.87
N LYS A 99 14.94 20.69 7.45
CA LYS A 99 15.65 19.59 6.83
C LYS A 99 14.65 18.70 6.11
N VAL A 100 14.86 18.51 4.82
CA VAL A 100 14.19 17.45 4.08
C VAL A 100 14.74 16.11 4.56
N VAL A 101 13.87 15.14 4.77
CA VAL A 101 14.26 13.82 5.24
C VAL A 101 15.21 13.17 4.22
N ASP A 102 16.33 12.68 4.72
CA ASP A 102 17.31 11.98 3.91
C ASP A 102 16.90 10.51 3.76
N GLU A 103 17.02 9.99 2.55
CA GLU A 103 16.94 8.58 2.24
C GLU A 103 18.37 8.07 1.98
N GLN A 104 18.70 6.90 2.53
CA GLN A 104 20.05 6.32 2.44
C GLN A 104 20.02 5.05 1.60
N GLU A 105 20.88 4.98 0.59
CA GLU A 105 21.13 3.71 -0.09
C GLU A 105 21.91 2.76 0.83
N VAL A 106 21.39 1.55 1.00
CA VAL A 106 21.98 0.54 1.88
C VAL A 106 21.97 -0.82 1.21
N ALA A 107 22.83 -1.74 1.68
CA ALA A 107 22.71 -3.13 1.27
C ALA A 107 21.45 -3.77 1.92
N ALA A 108 20.77 -4.66 1.20
CA ALA A 108 19.52 -5.27 1.69
C ALA A 108 19.68 -5.89 3.10
N LYS A 109 20.77 -6.56 3.36
CA LYS A 109 21.09 -7.17 4.68
C LYS A 109 21.24 -6.18 5.86
N GLU A 110 21.39 -4.89 5.55
CA GLU A 110 21.50 -3.84 6.56
C GLU A 110 20.13 -3.25 6.94
N ILE A 111 19.08 -3.70 6.24
CA ILE A 111 17.72 -3.24 6.49
C ILE A 111 17.18 -3.91 7.75
N LYS A 112 16.97 -3.10 8.75
CA LYS A 112 16.24 -3.44 9.96
C LYS A 112 15.32 -2.26 10.32
N LEU A 113 14.02 -2.46 10.23
CA LEU A 113 13.02 -1.52 10.71
C LEU A 113 12.47 -2.02 12.04
N GLU A 114 12.36 -1.15 13.02
CA GLU A 114 11.88 -1.58 14.33
C GLU A 114 11.09 -0.45 15.01
N ASN A 115 9.91 -0.79 15.52
CA ASN A 115 9.11 0.03 16.43
C ASN A 115 8.65 -0.82 17.64
N ASP A 116 7.73 -0.28 18.45
CA ASP A 116 7.22 -0.98 19.63
C ASP A 116 6.42 -2.24 19.30
N LEU A 117 5.84 -2.33 18.10
CA LEU A 117 4.94 -3.41 17.69
C LEU A 117 5.64 -4.45 16.80
N PHE A 118 6.48 -4.00 15.88
CA PHE A 118 7.03 -4.83 14.82
C PHE A 118 8.53 -4.67 14.65
N MET A 119 9.14 -5.72 14.11
CA MET A 119 10.49 -5.70 13.54
C MET A 119 10.42 -6.29 12.14
N VAL A 120 11.03 -5.61 11.17
CA VAL A 120 11.17 -6.07 9.78
C VAL A 120 12.66 -6.19 9.49
N GLU A 121 13.10 -7.34 9.02
CA GLU A 121 14.48 -7.60 8.66
C GLU A 121 14.55 -8.16 7.24
N VAL A 122 15.58 -7.76 6.51
CA VAL A 122 15.83 -8.22 5.14
C VAL A 122 17.19 -8.86 5.08
N ASN A 123 17.30 -10.06 4.54
CA ASN A 123 18.57 -10.75 4.38
C ASN A 123 19.32 -10.37 3.09
N GLU A 124 20.51 -10.94 2.87
CA GLU A 124 21.33 -10.67 1.67
C GLU A 124 20.64 -11.04 0.35
N MET A 125 19.69 -11.96 0.38
CA MET A 125 18.93 -12.40 -0.79
C MET A 125 17.66 -11.58 -1.02
N GLY A 126 17.37 -10.59 -0.16
CA GLY A 126 16.16 -9.78 -0.25
C GLY A 126 14.93 -10.45 0.36
N GLU A 127 15.10 -11.53 1.10
CA GLU A 127 14.01 -12.20 1.81
C GLU A 127 13.56 -11.38 3.01
N ILE A 128 12.27 -11.12 3.09
CA ILE A 128 11.65 -10.25 4.09
C ILE A 128 11.09 -11.08 5.23
N SER A 129 11.58 -10.84 6.44
CA SER A 129 11.07 -11.45 7.67
C SER A 129 10.41 -10.41 8.54
N VAL A 130 9.29 -10.77 9.16
CA VAL A 130 8.51 -9.91 10.02
C VAL A 130 8.34 -10.55 11.39
N THR A 131 8.71 -9.82 12.45
CA THR A 131 8.44 -10.21 13.83
C THR A 131 7.30 -9.36 14.39
N ASP A 132 6.21 -10.00 14.81
CA ASP A 132 5.19 -9.41 15.66
C ASP A 132 5.65 -9.54 17.12
N LYS A 133 5.99 -8.42 17.74
CA LYS A 133 6.49 -8.39 19.13
C LYS A 133 5.41 -8.74 20.16
N LYS A 134 4.14 -8.44 19.86
CA LYS A 134 3.01 -8.75 20.74
C LYS A 134 2.77 -10.26 20.82
N GLN A 135 2.90 -10.95 19.72
CA GLN A 135 2.79 -12.42 19.65
C GLN A 135 4.12 -13.12 20.00
N ASN A 136 5.24 -12.40 19.93
CA ASN A 136 6.59 -12.95 19.99
C ASN A 136 6.80 -14.05 18.93
N ASN A 137 6.33 -13.78 17.72
CA ASN A 137 6.39 -14.69 16.59
C ASN A 137 7.09 -14.03 15.40
N THR A 138 7.95 -14.79 14.71
CA THR A 138 8.68 -14.34 13.53
C THR A 138 8.24 -15.15 12.32
N TYR A 139 7.79 -14.44 11.28
CA TYR A 139 7.42 -14.97 9.99
C TYR A 139 8.60 -14.78 9.04
N VAL A 140 9.29 -15.88 8.72
CA VAL A 140 10.53 -15.86 7.92
C VAL A 140 10.18 -15.90 6.43
N ASN A 141 10.82 -15.03 5.62
CA ASN A 141 10.58 -14.91 4.18
C ASN A 141 9.09 -14.89 3.84
N CYS A 142 8.34 -14.06 4.57
CA CYS A 142 6.88 -14.10 4.56
C CYS A 142 6.23 -13.19 3.51
N ILE A 143 7.00 -12.33 2.81
CA ILE A 143 6.50 -11.44 1.75
C ILE A 143 7.32 -11.67 0.50
N ARG A 144 6.66 -12.07 -0.59
CA ARG A 144 7.30 -12.38 -1.87
C ARG A 144 6.45 -11.91 -3.03
N ILE A 145 7.06 -11.67 -4.19
CA ILE A 145 6.34 -11.45 -5.44
C ILE A 145 6.43 -12.70 -6.29
N GLU A 146 5.34 -13.01 -6.96
CA GLU A 146 5.22 -14.13 -7.88
C GLU A 146 4.59 -13.65 -9.18
N ASP A 147 5.16 -14.11 -10.29
CA ASP A 147 4.61 -13.93 -11.63
C ASP A 147 4.33 -15.27 -12.29
N MET A 148 3.17 -15.40 -12.92
CA MET A 148 2.74 -16.58 -13.65
C MET A 148 1.99 -16.21 -14.93
N GLY A 149 1.91 -17.13 -15.86
CA GLY A 149 1.15 -16.96 -17.10
C GLY A 149 -0.36 -16.88 -16.87
N GLU A 150 -1.05 -16.13 -17.72
CA GLU A 150 -2.50 -15.95 -17.67
C GLU A 150 -3.11 -16.22 -19.05
N LYS A 151 -3.94 -17.25 -19.17
CA LYS A 151 -4.64 -17.59 -20.42
C LYS A 151 -6.15 -17.35 -20.37
N GLY A 152 -6.60 -16.67 -19.31
CA GLY A 152 -8.02 -16.36 -19.12
C GLY A 152 -8.48 -15.12 -19.89
N ASN A 153 -9.52 -14.52 -19.36
CA ASN A 153 -10.15 -13.31 -19.91
C ASN A 153 -10.53 -12.35 -18.78
N SER A 154 -11.19 -11.25 -19.08
CA SER A 154 -11.57 -10.23 -18.07
C SER A 154 -12.48 -10.78 -16.96
N TYR A 155 -13.13 -11.90 -17.14
CA TYR A 155 -14.06 -12.48 -16.16
C TYR A 155 -13.44 -13.63 -15.36
N ILE A 156 -12.59 -14.45 -16.00
CA ILE A 156 -12.13 -15.71 -15.42
C ILE A 156 -10.62 -15.87 -15.65
N HIS A 157 -9.90 -16.12 -14.57
CA HIS A 157 -8.51 -16.57 -14.59
C HIS A 157 -8.41 -18.04 -15.00
N TYR A 158 -7.42 -18.37 -15.83
CA TYR A 158 -7.03 -19.73 -16.14
C TYR A 158 -5.51 -19.88 -16.07
N ASP A 159 -5.06 -20.85 -15.32
CA ASP A 159 -3.64 -21.21 -15.23
C ASP A 159 -3.11 -21.70 -16.58
N VAL A 160 -1.89 -21.33 -16.89
CA VAL A 160 -1.15 -21.90 -18.03
C VAL A 160 -0.60 -23.25 -17.62
N GLU A 161 -0.85 -24.29 -18.43
CA GLU A 161 -0.41 -25.65 -18.12
C GLU A 161 1.12 -25.75 -18.12
N ASN A 162 1.66 -26.39 -17.08
CA ASN A 162 3.09 -26.59 -16.88
C ASN A 162 3.89 -25.26 -16.78
N ASP A 163 3.25 -24.14 -16.48
CA ASP A 163 3.96 -22.90 -16.20
C ASP A 163 4.77 -23.02 -14.90
N VAL A 164 5.93 -22.41 -14.91
CA VAL A 164 6.79 -22.32 -13.73
C VAL A 164 6.76 -20.87 -13.23
N PRO A 165 6.14 -20.62 -12.07
CA PRO A 165 6.10 -19.27 -11.52
C PRO A 165 7.49 -18.68 -11.33
N ILE A 166 7.65 -17.40 -11.65
CA ILE A 166 8.85 -16.63 -11.37
C ILE A 166 8.62 -15.89 -10.05
N VAL A 167 9.43 -16.23 -9.03
CA VAL A 167 9.30 -15.66 -7.69
C VAL A 167 10.53 -14.86 -7.31
N THR A 168 10.40 -13.94 -6.36
CA THR A 168 11.53 -13.14 -5.86
C THR A 168 12.52 -13.93 -5.02
N ASP A 169 12.21 -15.18 -4.67
CA ASP A 169 13.13 -16.05 -3.93
C ASP A 169 14.47 -16.18 -4.67
N GLY A 170 15.56 -15.79 -4.00
CA GLY A 170 16.90 -15.82 -4.59
C GLY A 170 17.24 -14.64 -5.52
N ILE A 171 16.34 -13.69 -5.73
CA ILE A 171 16.59 -12.49 -6.52
C ILE A 171 17.01 -11.35 -5.57
N LYS A 172 18.28 -10.94 -5.68
CA LYS A 172 18.77 -9.82 -4.88
C LYS A 172 18.15 -8.50 -5.35
N PRO A 173 17.58 -7.70 -4.43
CA PRO A 173 17.11 -6.37 -4.78
C PRO A 173 18.29 -5.46 -5.14
N LYS A 174 18.05 -4.56 -6.11
CA LYS A 174 18.98 -3.51 -6.49
C LYS A 174 18.60 -2.21 -5.80
N ASN A 175 19.60 -1.45 -5.32
CA ASN A 175 19.40 -0.10 -4.77
C ASN A 175 18.34 -0.06 -3.67
N SER A 176 18.57 -0.82 -2.59
CA SER A 176 17.73 -0.74 -1.41
C SER A 176 17.91 0.61 -0.71
N VAL A 177 16.82 1.20 -0.26
CA VAL A 177 16.79 2.52 0.38
C VAL A 177 16.22 2.39 1.78
N LEU A 178 16.82 3.09 2.74
CA LEU A 178 16.38 3.16 4.12
C LEU A 178 16.04 4.60 4.50
N LYS A 179 14.92 4.78 5.16
CA LYS A 179 14.48 6.01 5.82
C LYS A 179 14.20 5.72 7.28
N ASP A 180 14.76 6.53 8.18
CA ASP A 180 14.52 6.41 9.64
C ASP A 180 14.27 7.79 10.23
N THR A 181 13.03 8.02 10.67
CA THR A 181 12.58 9.25 11.34
C THR A 181 11.74 8.92 12.56
N ASP A 182 11.37 9.93 13.35
CA ASP A 182 10.47 9.77 14.50
C ASP A 182 9.03 9.39 14.10
N ILE A 183 8.66 9.60 12.84
CA ILE A 183 7.32 9.34 12.31
C ILE A 183 7.26 8.04 11.51
N GLU A 184 8.28 7.79 10.70
CA GLU A 184 8.30 6.67 9.76
C GLU A 184 9.68 6.04 9.69
N LYS A 185 9.71 4.73 9.87
CA LYS A 185 10.84 3.89 9.47
C LYS A 185 10.43 3.09 8.27
N SER A 186 11.11 3.27 7.16
CA SER A 186 10.75 2.57 5.93
C SER A 186 11.96 2.12 5.13
N CYS A 187 11.75 1.08 4.32
CA CYS A 187 12.71 0.65 3.33
C CYS A 187 12.02 0.42 1.98
N VAL A 188 12.79 0.57 0.91
CA VAL A 188 12.38 0.23 -0.44
C VAL A 188 13.31 -0.85 -0.98
N LEU A 189 12.73 -1.93 -1.45
CA LEU A 189 13.42 -3.04 -2.11
C LEU A 189 13.03 -3.04 -3.58
N ARG A 190 14.00 -2.85 -4.48
CA ARG A 190 13.77 -2.85 -5.92
C ARG A 190 14.22 -4.16 -6.54
N TYR A 191 13.28 -4.92 -7.09
CA TYR A 191 13.52 -6.15 -7.83
C TYR A 191 13.43 -5.91 -9.33
N THR A 192 14.29 -6.60 -10.08
CA THR A 192 14.17 -6.69 -11.55
C THR A 192 13.77 -8.12 -11.88
N LEU A 193 12.57 -8.30 -12.39
CA LEU A 193 12.05 -9.58 -12.83
C LEU A 193 12.18 -9.68 -14.34
N ASN A 194 12.83 -10.71 -14.84
CA ASN A 194 12.80 -11.05 -16.26
C ASN A 194 11.59 -11.93 -16.51
N LEU A 195 10.58 -11.36 -17.15
CA LEU A 195 9.30 -12.02 -17.42
C LEU A 195 9.16 -12.32 -18.91
N PRO A 196 8.50 -13.44 -19.30
CA PRO A 196 8.08 -13.66 -20.68
C PRO A 196 7.22 -12.50 -21.19
N THR A 197 7.49 -12.06 -22.43
CA THR A 197 6.83 -10.86 -22.99
C THR A 197 5.31 -11.04 -23.17
N HIS A 198 4.85 -12.27 -23.43
CA HIS A 198 3.45 -12.58 -23.69
C HIS A 198 3.18 -14.10 -23.63
N LEU A 199 1.93 -14.48 -23.76
CA LEU A 199 1.52 -15.86 -24.00
C LEU A 199 1.41 -16.10 -25.51
N ASP A 200 2.04 -17.16 -26.01
CA ASP A 200 1.84 -17.62 -27.38
C ASP A 200 0.41 -18.23 -27.48
N ILE A 201 -0.41 -17.67 -28.37
CA ILE A 201 -1.82 -18.04 -28.52
C ILE A 201 -2.00 -19.42 -29.15
N GLU A 202 -1.02 -19.87 -29.96
CA GLU A 202 -1.12 -21.17 -30.66
C GLU A 202 -0.73 -22.32 -29.73
N THR A 203 0.33 -22.14 -28.95
CA THR A 203 0.84 -23.17 -28.04
C THR A 203 0.26 -23.08 -26.63
N LEU A 204 -0.32 -21.92 -26.25
CA LEU A 204 -0.78 -21.58 -24.90
C LEU A 204 0.34 -21.71 -23.85
N THR A 205 1.58 -21.44 -24.28
CA THR A 205 2.75 -21.38 -23.41
C THR A 205 3.32 -19.98 -23.34
N ARG A 206 4.05 -19.68 -22.29
CA ARG A 206 4.74 -18.38 -22.18
C ARG A 206 5.87 -18.27 -23.21
N SER A 207 6.04 -17.07 -23.78
CA SER A 207 7.07 -16.74 -24.75
C SER A 207 8.49 -17.00 -24.18
N GLU A 208 9.43 -17.39 -25.06
CA GLU A 208 10.86 -17.44 -24.74
C GLU A 208 11.50 -16.03 -24.73
N GLU A 209 10.86 -15.06 -25.38
CA GLU A 209 11.29 -13.66 -25.36
C GLU A 209 11.00 -13.06 -24.00
N MET A 210 12.01 -12.41 -23.38
CA MET A 210 11.93 -11.89 -22.02
C MET A 210 11.96 -10.37 -22.01
N VAL A 211 11.29 -9.77 -21.02
CA VAL A 211 11.29 -8.34 -20.77
C VAL A 211 11.53 -8.04 -19.29
N GLU A 212 12.31 -7.03 -19.00
CA GLU A 212 12.53 -6.59 -17.63
C GLU A 212 11.33 -5.82 -17.11
N ASN A 213 10.76 -6.31 -15.99
CA ASN A 213 9.76 -5.63 -15.17
C ASN A 213 10.40 -5.22 -13.85
N ILE A 214 10.13 -4.00 -13.42
CA ILE A 214 10.61 -3.49 -12.14
C ILE A 214 9.47 -3.58 -11.14
N VAL A 215 9.74 -4.19 -9.99
CA VAL A 215 8.83 -4.22 -8.85
C VAL A 215 9.55 -3.66 -7.63
N GLU A 216 9.00 -2.61 -7.05
CA GLU A 216 9.48 -2.03 -5.81
C GLU A 216 8.50 -2.38 -4.69
N ILE A 217 9.04 -2.88 -3.58
CA ILE A 217 8.28 -3.09 -2.34
C ILE A 217 8.80 -2.08 -1.32
N LYS A 218 7.95 -1.14 -0.94
CA LYS A 218 8.19 -0.26 0.19
C LYS A 218 7.47 -0.80 1.41
N LEU A 219 8.21 -1.01 2.50
CA LEU A 219 7.67 -1.38 3.80
C LEU A 219 7.84 -0.21 4.76
N SER A 220 6.78 0.16 5.49
CA SER A 220 6.83 1.29 6.41
C SER A 220 6.20 0.95 7.75
N LEU A 221 6.93 1.27 8.82
CA LEU A 221 6.44 1.30 10.19
C LEU A 221 6.14 2.76 10.54
N ILE A 222 4.86 3.12 10.59
CA ILE A 222 4.41 4.49 10.81
C ILE A 222 3.89 4.64 12.24
N LYS A 223 4.27 5.73 12.89
CA LYS A 223 3.83 6.07 14.25
C LYS A 223 2.31 6.08 14.36
N GLY A 224 1.79 5.39 15.38
CA GLY A 224 0.36 5.31 15.65
C GLY A 224 -0.42 4.29 14.81
N LYS A 225 0.22 3.60 13.86
CA LYS A 225 -0.43 2.55 13.06
C LYS A 225 -0.11 1.15 13.59
N PRO A 226 -1.11 0.32 13.92
CA PRO A 226 -0.92 -1.05 14.39
C PRO A 226 -0.83 -2.05 13.23
N TRP A 227 -0.16 -1.67 12.14
CA TRP A 227 0.11 -2.50 10.97
C TRP A 227 1.37 -2.03 10.25
N ILE A 228 1.88 -2.85 9.36
CA ILE A 228 2.96 -2.53 8.43
C ILE A 228 2.31 -2.05 7.14
N ASP A 229 2.59 -0.81 6.73
CA ASP A 229 2.19 -0.32 5.40
C ASP A 229 3.09 -0.93 4.33
N ILE A 230 2.49 -1.40 3.24
CA ILE A 230 3.16 -2.00 2.09
C ILE A 230 2.70 -1.26 0.84
N GLU A 231 3.65 -0.66 0.14
CA GLU A 231 3.41 -0.07 -1.18
C GLU A 231 4.17 -0.88 -2.23
N CYS A 232 3.46 -1.36 -3.24
CA CYS A 232 4.05 -2.04 -4.39
C CYS A 232 3.99 -1.14 -5.61
N ALA A 233 5.15 -0.66 -6.09
CA ALA A 233 5.23 0.04 -7.35
C ALA A 233 5.71 -0.92 -8.45
N VAL A 234 4.96 -1.00 -9.55
CA VAL A 234 5.21 -1.92 -10.64
C VAL A 234 5.32 -1.15 -11.95
N ASP A 235 6.40 -1.36 -12.70
CA ASP A 235 6.53 -0.92 -14.11
C ASP A 235 6.30 -2.13 -15.01
N ASN A 236 5.01 -2.36 -15.34
CA ASN A 236 4.59 -3.54 -16.10
C ASN A 236 4.81 -3.38 -17.60
N LYS A 237 5.56 -4.33 -18.19
CA LYS A 237 5.84 -4.42 -19.63
C LYS A 237 5.47 -5.77 -20.23
N ALA A 238 5.16 -6.76 -19.39
CA ALA A 238 4.71 -8.09 -19.81
C ALA A 238 3.21 -8.11 -20.09
N LYS A 239 2.78 -9.04 -20.92
CA LYS A 239 1.39 -9.30 -21.28
C LYS A 239 0.99 -10.73 -20.90
N ASP A 240 -0.32 -10.95 -20.79
CA ASP A 240 -0.87 -12.29 -20.56
C ASP A 240 -0.22 -12.98 -19.35
N HIS A 241 -0.13 -12.24 -18.24
CA HIS A 241 0.47 -12.71 -17.01
C HIS A 241 -0.32 -12.23 -15.78
N ARG A 242 -0.06 -12.86 -14.65
CA ARG A 242 -0.63 -12.53 -13.36
C ARG A 242 0.50 -12.31 -12.35
N LEU A 243 0.60 -11.07 -11.84
CA LEU A 243 1.56 -10.71 -10.81
C LEU A 243 0.85 -10.67 -9.46
N ARG A 244 1.40 -11.38 -8.46
CA ARG A 244 0.83 -11.49 -7.12
C ARG A 244 1.85 -11.12 -6.05
N ILE A 245 1.37 -10.62 -4.92
CA ILE A 245 2.12 -10.58 -3.68
C ILE A 245 1.67 -11.75 -2.81
N LEU A 246 2.63 -12.49 -2.28
CA LEU A 246 2.42 -13.67 -1.46
C LEU A 246 2.71 -13.33 0.00
N PHE A 247 1.82 -13.77 0.89
CA PHE A 247 1.99 -13.69 2.33
C PHE A 247 2.02 -15.09 2.92
N ASP A 248 3.21 -15.57 3.31
CA ASP A 248 3.38 -16.87 3.95
C ASP A 248 3.09 -16.72 5.45
N THR A 249 1.98 -17.28 5.88
CA THR A 249 1.49 -17.14 7.26
C THR A 249 2.00 -18.22 8.21
N GLY A 250 2.47 -19.34 7.67
CA GLY A 250 2.83 -20.53 8.43
C GLY A 250 1.64 -21.26 9.06
N MET A 251 0.40 -20.82 8.78
CA MET A 251 -0.81 -21.41 9.32
C MET A 251 -1.28 -22.58 8.44
N THR A 252 -1.82 -23.61 9.07
CA THR A 252 -2.26 -24.84 8.39
C THR A 252 -3.76 -24.92 8.19
N THR A 253 -4.51 -23.96 8.75
CA THR A 253 -5.97 -23.89 8.59
C THR A 253 -6.37 -23.80 7.12
N ASP A 254 -7.51 -24.39 6.78
CA ASP A 254 -8.10 -24.30 5.44
C ASP A 254 -9.03 -23.08 5.28
N TYR A 255 -9.25 -22.33 6.35
CA TYR A 255 -10.25 -21.26 6.39
C TYR A 255 -9.63 -19.87 6.31
N THR A 256 -10.28 -18.99 5.56
CA THR A 256 -10.04 -17.55 5.54
C THR A 256 -11.34 -16.79 5.67
N THR A 257 -11.30 -15.67 6.38
CA THR A 257 -12.41 -14.70 6.41
C THR A 257 -12.06 -13.50 5.57
N SER A 258 -12.91 -13.10 4.64
CA SER A 258 -12.69 -11.89 3.85
C SER A 258 -13.84 -10.92 3.93
N LEU A 259 -13.51 -9.62 3.86
CA LEU A 259 -14.50 -8.56 3.76
C LEU A 259 -15.14 -8.61 2.37
N ILE A 260 -16.46 -8.52 2.35
CA ILE A 260 -17.28 -8.32 1.16
C ILE A 260 -18.14 -7.07 1.36
N PRO A 261 -18.81 -6.52 0.34
CA PRO A 261 -19.72 -5.41 0.54
C PRO A 261 -20.76 -5.72 1.63
N PHE A 262 -20.76 -4.90 2.71
CA PHE A 262 -21.67 -4.94 3.86
C PHE A 262 -21.52 -6.10 4.85
N ASP A 263 -20.63 -7.08 4.61
CA ASP A 263 -20.47 -8.25 5.48
C ASP A 263 -19.06 -8.84 5.38
N THR A 264 -18.84 -9.94 6.09
CA THR A 264 -17.67 -10.80 5.98
C THR A 264 -18.09 -12.22 5.64
N ILE A 265 -17.24 -12.95 4.94
CA ILE A 265 -17.51 -14.34 4.58
C ILE A 265 -16.31 -15.22 4.90
N GLU A 266 -16.58 -16.33 5.58
CA GLU A 266 -15.60 -17.39 5.78
C GLU A 266 -15.61 -18.35 4.58
N ARG A 267 -14.43 -18.75 4.12
CA ARG A 267 -14.23 -19.67 3.00
C ARG A 267 -13.23 -20.75 3.34
N ASP A 268 -13.63 -21.99 3.04
CA ASP A 268 -12.75 -23.15 3.03
C ASP A 268 -12.09 -23.26 1.66
N ARG A 269 -10.75 -23.19 1.58
CA ARG A 269 -9.99 -23.24 0.32
C ARG A 269 -10.26 -24.53 -0.48
N ARG A 270 -10.51 -25.65 0.17
CA ARG A 270 -10.81 -26.93 -0.49
C ARG A 270 -12.20 -26.95 -1.11
N GLU A 271 -13.20 -26.37 -0.43
CA GLU A 271 -14.53 -26.21 -1.00
C GLU A 271 -14.57 -25.20 -2.14
N VAL A 272 -13.74 -24.17 -2.08
CA VAL A 272 -13.55 -23.19 -3.17
C VAL A 272 -13.02 -23.90 -4.41
N LEU A 273 -11.97 -24.71 -4.29
CA LEU A 273 -11.37 -25.43 -5.42
C LEU A 273 -12.31 -26.46 -6.06
N LYS A 274 -13.27 -26.99 -5.31
CA LYS A 274 -14.32 -27.83 -5.88
C LYS A 274 -15.32 -27.10 -6.78
N LYS A 275 -15.52 -25.79 -6.48
CA LYS A 275 -16.51 -24.92 -7.17
C LYS A 275 -15.88 -24.08 -8.26
N VAL A 276 -14.66 -23.59 -8.01
CA VAL A 276 -13.92 -22.68 -8.88
C VAL A 276 -12.53 -23.27 -9.09
N SER A 277 -12.25 -23.74 -10.27
CA SER A 277 -11.03 -24.51 -10.60
C SER A 277 -9.72 -23.74 -10.33
N ASN A 278 -9.77 -22.42 -10.25
CA ASN A 278 -8.59 -21.57 -10.07
C ASN A 278 -8.38 -21.04 -8.64
N GLY A 279 -9.21 -21.41 -7.66
CA GLY A 279 -9.07 -21.01 -6.26
C GLY A 279 -9.28 -19.52 -5.95
N THR A 280 -9.43 -18.69 -6.96
CA THR A 280 -9.52 -17.23 -6.83
C THR A 280 -10.84 -16.79 -6.19
N GLN A 281 -10.75 -15.86 -5.22
CA GLN A 281 -11.88 -15.35 -4.48
C GLN A 281 -11.87 -13.83 -4.41
N PRO A 282 -13.06 -13.17 -4.37
CA PRO A 282 -13.15 -11.73 -4.19
C PRO A 282 -13.01 -11.33 -2.73
N ASN A 283 -12.46 -10.11 -2.53
CA ASN A 283 -12.48 -9.39 -1.26
C ASN A 283 -12.72 -7.89 -1.49
N SER A 284 -13.08 -7.16 -0.43
CA SER A 284 -13.30 -5.70 -0.46
C SER A 284 -12.34 -4.97 0.47
N GLY A 285 -11.11 -5.50 0.64
CA GLY A 285 -10.05 -4.81 1.35
C GLY A 285 -9.49 -5.53 2.57
N LEU A 286 -10.05 -6.67 3.00
CA LEU A 286 -9.52 -7.48 4.10
C LEU A 286 -9.57 -8.96 3.75
N ILE A 287 -8.45 -9.62 3.99
CA ILE A 287 -8.34 -11.08 4.04
C ILE A 287 -7.74 -11.42 5.42
N HIS A 288 -8.42 -12.27 6.17
CA HIS A 288 -8.01 -12.69 7.50
C HIS A 288 -7.84 -14.20 7.55
N ILE A 289 -6.74 -14.64 8.15
CA ILE A 289 -6.46 -16.04 8.45
C ILE A 289 -6.09 -16.15 9.92
N GLU A 290 -6.61 -17.19 10.60
CA GLU A 290 -6.32 -17.40 12.02
C GLU A 290 -6.13 -18.87 12.36
N GLU A 291 -5.27 -19.11 13.34
CA GLU A 291 -5.03 -20.43 13.90
C GLU A 291 -4.53 -20.32 15.35
N ASN A 292 -5.07 -21.13 16.25
CA ASN A 292 -4.63 -21.23 17.66
C ASN A 292 -4.60 -19.89 18.42
N GLY A 293 -5.55 -19.00 18.16
CA GLY A 293 -5.64 -17.70 18.83
C GLY A 293 -4.64 -16.65 18.36
N SER A 294 -4.00 -16.88 17.22
CA SER A 294 -3.15 -15.93 16.51
C SER A 294 -3.69 -15.72 15.09
N GLY A 295 -3.73 -14.49 14.61
CA GLY A 295 -4.28 -14.15 13.29
C GLY A 295 -3.44 -13.15 12.55
N ILE A 296 -3.55 -13.18 11.23
CA ILE A 296 -2.96 -12.24 10.28
C ILE A 296 -4.08 -11.65 9.44
N GLY A 297 -4.11 -10.32 9.36
CA GLY A 297 -5.00 -9.58 8.48
C GLY A 297 -4.18 -8.92 7.36
N ILE A 298 -4.58 -9.16 6.12
CA ILE A 298 -4.02 -8.50 4.92
C ILE A 298 -5.07 -7.52 4.46
N MET A 299 -4.75 -6.23 4.62
CA MET A 299 -5.59 -5.11 4.19
C MET A 299 -5.13 -4.64 2.81
N ASN A 300 -6.04 -4.09 2.01
CA ASN A 300 -5.68 -3.54 0.70
C ASN A 300 -6.64 -2.44 0.25
N GLU A 301 -6.20 -1.66 -0.75
CA GLU A 301 -6.98 -0.64 -1.43
C GLU A 301 -7.22 -1.07 -2.88
N GLY A 302 -8.44 -1.53 -3.19
CA GLY A 302 -8.85 -1.83 -4.56
C GLY A 302 -8.25 -3.09 -5.18
N LEU A 303 -7.63 -3.99 -4.40
CA LEU A 303 -7.13 -5.28 -4.85
C LEU A 303 -8.17 -6.37 -4.54
N TYR A 304 -9.08 -6.58 -5.47
CA TYR A 304 -10.30 -7.37 -5.23
C TYR A 304 -10.12 -8.88 -5.31
N GLU A 305 -8.95 -9.37 -5.72
CA GLU A 305 -8.72 -10.78 -6.01
C GLU A 305 -7.63 -11.37 -5.11
N TYR A 306 -7.94 -12.49 -4.44
CA TYR A 306 -6.97 -13.25 -3.67
C TYR A 306 -7.20 -14.76 -3.83
N GLU A 307 -6.22 -15.53 -3.41
CA GLU A 307 -6.26 -16.98 -3.34
C GLU A 307 -5.58 -17.47 -2.06
N HIS A 308 -6.18 -18.44 -1.39
CA HIS A 308 -5.55 -19.19 -0.31
C HIS A 308 -4.96 -20.47 -0.89
N LEU A 309 -3.65 -20.48 -1.09
CA LEU A 309 -2.96 -21.57 -1.80
C LEU A 309 -2.97 -22.88 -1.00
N LEU A 310 -3.11 -24.00 -1.71
CA LEU A 310 -2.93 -25.33 -1.13
C LEU A 310 -1.44 -25.66 -1.02
N ASN A 311 -0.79 -25.15 0.01
CA ASN A 311 0.60 -25.46 0.34
C ASN A 311 0.80 -25.50 1.86
N ASP A 312 1.98 -25.94 2.28
CA ASP A 312 2.35 -26.08 3.70
C ASP A 312 2.73 -24.77 4.37
N ARG A 313 2.80 -23.68 3.62
CA ARG A 313 3.15 -22.33 4.14
C ARG A 313 1.93 -21.52 4.56
N GLY A 314 0.71 -21.98 4.26
CA GLY A 314 -0.51 -21.20 4.48
C GLY A 314 -0.48 -19.87 3.74
N THR A 315 -0.10 -19.91 2.46
CA THR A 315 0.13 -18.72 1.65
C THR A 315 -1.18 -18.08 1.23
N ILE A 316 -1.32 -16.80 1.50
CA ILE A 316 -2.34 -15.92 0.91
C ILE A 316 -1.71 -15.15 -0.24
N ALA A 317 -2.21 -15.35 -1.45
CA ALA A 317 -1.75 -14.66 -2.65
C ALA A 317 -2.76 -13.57 -3.04
N VAL A 318 -2.31 -12.31 -3.07
CA VAL A 318 -3.16 -11.17 -3.50
C VAL A 318 -2.73 -10.75 -4.90
N THR A 319 -3.66 -10.66 -5.82
CA THR A 319 -3.38 -10.26 -7.21
C THR A 319 -3.12 -8.76 -7.26
N LEU A 320 -1.91 -8.38 -7.70
CA LEU A 320 -1.51 -7.01 -7.96
C LEU A 320 -1.92 -6.58 -9.38
N ILE A 321 -1.57 -7.39 -10.37
CA ILE A 321 -1.89 -7.15 -11.78
C ILE A 321 -2.35 -8.47 -12.39
N ARG A 322 -3.41 -8.42 -13.18
CA ARG A 322 -3.86 -9.51 -14.05
C ARG A 322 -4.02 -9.00 -15.46
N SER A 323 -3.06 -9.32 -16.30
CA SER A 323 -2.97 -8.89 -17.70
C SER A 323 -3.64 -9.87 -18.61
N VAL A 324 -4.69 -9.47 -19.32
CA VAL A 324 -5.42 -10.29 -20.28
C VAL A 324 -5.71 -9.49 -21.54
N GLY A 325 -5.59 -10.14 -22.71
CA GLY A 325 -5.81 -9.50 -24.00
C GLY A 325 -7.25 -9.55 -24.51
N MET A 326 -8.17 -10.20 -23.78
CA MET A 326 -9.52 -10.49 -24.24
C MET A 326 -10.57 -10.21 -23.18
N ILE A 327 -11.71 -9.64 -23.59
CA ILE A 327 -12.88 -9.48 -22.71
C ILE A 327 -13.53 -10.83 -22.47
N SER A 328 -13.70 -11.65 -23.51
CA SER A 328 -14.33 -12.95 -23.44
C SER A 328 -13.75 -13.87 -24.50
N ASN A 329 -13.26 -15.01 -24.07
CA ASN A 329 -12.98 -16.18 -24.91
C ASN A 329 -13.69 -17.35 -24.25
N LEU A 330 -14.76 -17.82 -24.83
CA LEU A 330 -15.44 -19.04 -24.39
C LEU A 330 -14.96 -20.20 -25.27
N PRO A 331 -14.11 -21.10 -24.75
CA PRO A 331 -13.53 -22.17 -25.53
C PRO A 331 -14.59 -23.08 -26.21
N ASP A 332 -15.76 -23.20 -25.59
CA ASP A 332 -16.84 -24.08 -26.00
C ASP A 332 -17.90 -23.43 -26.90
N ARG A 333 -17.79 -22.15 -27.14
CA ARG A 333 -18.66 -21.47 -28.11
C ARG A 333 -17.85 -21.20 -29.36
N HIS A 334 -18.20 -21.80 -30.47
CA HIS A 334 -17.65 -21.58 -31.81
C HIS A 334 -17.84 -20.11 -32.33
N GLN A 335 -17.75 -19.13 -31.44
CA GLN A 335 -17.85 -17.74 -31.78
C GLN A 335 -16.45 -17.21 -32.14
N ARG A 336 -16.25 -16.94 -33.41
CA ARG A 336 -15.06 -16.29 -33.98
C ARG A 336 -14.87 -14.83 -33.53
N ASN A 337 -15.71 -14.30 -32.66
CA ASN A 337 -15.63 -12.94 -32.14
C ASN A 337 -15.02 -12.93 -30.74
N THR A 338 -13.73 -13.14 -30.68
CA THR A 338 -12.93 -12.77 -29.50
C THR A 338 -12.86 -11.24 -29.46
N MET A 339 -13.53 -10.63 -28.49
CA MET A 339 -13.40 -9.20 -28.26
C MET A 339 -12.04 -8.93 -27.63
N LYS A 340 -11.12 -8.37 -28.43
CA LYS A 340 -9.80 -7.94 -27.95
C LYS A 340 -9.95 -6.70 -27.07
N ASN A 341 -9.21 -6.67 -25.98
CA ASN A 341 -9.08 -5.52 -25.11
C ASN A 341 -7.59 -5.29 -24.79
N ILE A 342 -6.95 -4.44 -25.56
CA ILE A 342 -5.51 -4.18 -25.43
C ILE A 342 -5.19 -3.52 -24.10
N ASP A 343 -6.06 -2.65 -23.60
CA ASP A 343 -5.85 -1.91 -22.36
C ASP A 343 -5.90 -2.80 -21.11
N SER A 344 -6.58 -3.95 -21.19
CA SER A 344 -6.58 -4.96 -20.11
C SER A 344 -5.25 -5.70 -19.96
N GLN A 345 -4.27 -5.46 -20.82
CA GLN A 345 -2.90 -5.93 -20.62
C GLN A 345 -2.16 -5.17 -19.52
N CYS A 346 -2.75 -4.13 -18.99
CA CYS A 346 -2.20 -3.38 -17.84
C CYS A 346 -0.74 -2.95 -18.05
N ILE A 347 -0.37 -2.54 -19.26
CA ILE A 347 0.99 -2.02 -19.53
C ILE A 347 1.12 -0.63 -18.91
N GLY A 348 2.19 -0.39 -18.15
CA GLY A 348 2.47 0.89 -17.53
C GLY A 348 2.88 0.80 -16.07
N LYS A 349 2.81 1.95 -15.37
CA LYS A 349 3.22 2.07 -13.97
C LYS A 349 2.01 2.10 -13.06
N TYR A 350 2.08 1.29 -12.02
CA TYR A 350 1.05 1.16 -10.99
C TYR A 350 1.66 1.31 -9.61
N THR A 351 0.93 1.93 -8.71
CA THR A 351 1.25 1.98 -7.28
C THR A 351 0.07 1.39 -6.52
N LEU A 352 0.32 0.35 -5.75
CA LEU A 352 -0.68 -0.50 -5.12
C LEU A 352 -0.41 -0.54 -3.62
N HIS A 353 -1.46 -0.40 -2.79
CA HIS A 353 -1.34 -0.27 -1.35
C HIS A 353 -1.93 -1.45 -0.61
N LEU A 354 -1.14 -1.99 0.32
CA LEU A 354 -1.54 -3.07 1.23
C LEU A 354 -1.09 -2.75 2.65
N GLY A 355 -1.69 -3.44 3.61
CA GLY A 355 -1.31 -3.37 5.02
C GLY A 355 -1.27 -4.77 5.62
N LEU A 356 -0.26 -5.04 6.43
CA LEU A 356 -0.14 -6.30 7.15
C LEU A 356 -0.33 -6.06 8.64
N THR A 357 -1.40 -6.61 9.22
CA THR A 357 -1.73 -6.49 10.65
C THR A 357 -1.75 -7.86 11.31
N PHE A 358 -1.45 -7.87 12.61
CA PHE A 358 -1.43 -9.08 13.41
C PHE A 358 -2.42 -8.96 14.56
N ALA A 359 -3.02 -10.07 14.95
CA ALA A 359 -4.02 -10.13 15.99
C ALA A 359 -3.72 -11.29 16.95
N LYS A 360 -3.91 -11.09 18.27
CA LYS A 360 -3.74 -12.12 19.30
C LYS A 360 -4.83 -12.02 20.35
N GLY A 361 -5.46 -13.18 20.64
CA GLY A 361 -6.54 -13.29 21.60
C GLY A 361 -7.88 -12.77 21.07
N GLU A 362 -8.96 -13.12 21.77
CA GLU A 362 -10.34 -12.92 21.30
C GLU A 362 -10.68 -11.47 20.91
N ALA A 363 -10.21 -10.48 21.66
CA ALA A 363 -10.55 -9.07 21.41
C ALA A 363 -9.94 -8.53 20.10
N ASP A 364 -8.66 -8.84 19.82
CA ASP A 364 -7.97 -8.41 18.61
C ASP A 364 -8.44 -9.19 17.37
N MET A 365 -8.82 -10.45 17.56
CA MET A 365 -9.23 -11.35 16.49
C MET A 365 -10.72 -11.21 16.14
N GLN A 366 -11.46 -10.37 16.86
CA GLN A 366 -12.82 -10.05 16.42
C GLN A 366 -12.77 -9.45 15.03
N VAL A 367 -13.49 -10.06 14.11
CA VAL A 367 -13.58 -9.61 12.70
C VAL A 367 -13.98 -8.13 12.62
N SER A 368 -14.82 -7.65 13.55
CA SER A 368 -15.20 -6.24 13.64
C SER A 368 -14.02 -5.30 13.89
N GLU A 369 -13.04 -5.70 14.73
CA GLU A 369 -11.83 -4.89 14.96
C GLU A 369 -10.93 -4.87 13.72
N LEU A 370 -10.76 -5.99 13.02
CA LEU A 370 -9.99 -6.04 11.78
C LEU A 370 -10.66 -5.23 10.67
N VAL A 371 -11.98 -5.29 10.55
CA VAL A 371 -12.75 -4.44 9.64
C VAL A 371 -12.56 -2.96 10.00
N ARG A 372 -12.56 -2.62 11.29
CA ARG A 372 -12.28 -1.26 11.76
C ARG A 372 -10.87 -0.80 11.32
N ARG A 373 -9.83 -1.61 11.55
CA ARG A 373 -8.46 -1.30 11.09
C ARG A 373 -8.39 -1.13 9.59
N THR A 374 -9.08 -1.98 8.83
CA THR A 374 -9.15 -1.89 7.36
C THR A 374 -9.77 -0.59 6.90
N LYS A 375 -10.87 -0.15 7.52
CA LYS A 375 -11.49 1.13 7.19
C LYS A 375 -10.59 2.33 7.52
N ILE A 376 -9.84 2.28 8.63
CA ILE A 376 -8.84 3.31 8.96
C ILE A 376 -7.71 3.30 7.92
N PHE A 377 -7.24 2.13 7.52
CA PHE A 377 -6.22 1.97 6.50
C PHE A 377 -6.65 2.59 5.16
N GLN A 378 -7.86 2.28 4.70
CA GLN A 378 -8.41 2.75 3.42
C GLN A 378 -8.77 4.23 3.39
N ASN A 379 -9.26 4.80 4.48
CA ASN A 379 -9.73 6.20 4.51
C ASN A 379 -8.63 7.19 4.94
N GLY A 380 -7.81 6.81 5.93
CA GLY A 380 -6.75 7.66 6.45
C GLY A 380 -7.23 8.99 7.05
N LEU A 381 -6.29 9.90 7.21
CA LEU A 381 -6.53 11.29 7.60
C LEU A 381 -6.31 12.22 6.40
N ILE A 382 -7.18 13.18 6.22
CA ILE A 382 -7.11 14.15 5.12
C ILE A 382 -6.57 15.47 5.65
N GLY A 383 -5.39 15.88 5.18
CA GLY A 383 -4.80 17.16 5.53
C GLY A 383 -5.07 18.23 4.47
N TYR A 384 -5.34 19.44 4.92
CA TYR A 384 -5.51 20.60 4.07
C TYR A 384 -4.75 21.79 4.63
N PHE A 385 -3.91 22.41 3.81
CA PHE A 385 -3.21 23.65 4.13
C PHE A 385 -4.02 24.83 3.60
N GLN A 386 -4.42 25.70 4.50
CA GLN A 386 -5.13 26.92 4.14
C GLN A 386 -4.10 28.03 3.93
N PRO A 387 -3.98 28.56 2.71
CA PRO A 387 -3.14 29.70 2.47
C PRO A 387 -3.65 30.92 3.27
N TYR A 388 -2.77 31.86 3.54
CA TYR A 388 -2.97 33.04 4.34
C TYR A 388 -4.41 33.58 4.39
N SER A 389 -4.92 33.85 5.58
CA SER A 389 -6.20 34.52 5.83
C SER A 389 -5.97 35.75 6.71
N GLU A 390 -6.50 36.88 6.30
CA GLU A 390 -6.48 38.11 7.10
C GLU A 390 -7.31 38.00 8.40
N LYS A 391 -8.18 37.00 8.49
CA LYS A 391 -8.99 36.75 9.69
C LYS A 391 -8.19 35.93 10.69
N LYS A 392 -8.01 36.50 11.90
CA LYS A 392 -7.49 35.71 13.02
C LYS A 392 -8.38 34.50 13.27
N PHE A 393 -7.78 33.32 13.32
CA PHE A 393 -8.46 32.11 13.73
C PHE A 393 -8.92 32.25 15.18
N THR A 394 -10.20 32.36 15.40
CA THR A 394 -10.81 32.21 16.73
C THR A 394 -11.24 30.78 16.82
N GLY A 395 -10.47 29.96 17.56
CA GLY A 395 -10.65 28.52 17.66
C GLY A 395 -12.13 28.12 17.65
N GLY A 396 -12.50 27.32 16.66
CA GLY A 396 -13.83 26.70 16.59
C GLY A 396 -13.99 25.73 17.76
N ARG A 397 -15.13 25.83 18.42
CA ARG A 397 -15.54 24.88 19.44
C ARG A 397 -16.07 23.62 18.78
#